data_cbc8c9553421933284480afb1861be7c
#
_entry.id   cbc8c9553421933284480afb1861be7c
#
_cell.length_a   1.000
_cell.length_b   1.000
_cell.length_c   1.000
_cell.angle_alpha   90.00
_cell.angle_beta   90.00
_cell.angle_gamma   90.00
#
_symmetry.space_group_name_H-M   'P 1'
#
loop_
_entity.id
_entity.type
_entity.pdbx_description
1 polymer ?
#
loop_
_entity_poly.entity_id
_entity_poly.type
_entity_poly.pdbx_seq_one_letter_code
_entity_poly.pdbx_strand_id
1 'polypeptide(L)'
;LLLTSDSAFQSLPERLPSSHKGTFGHAGIIAGSVGKTGAAALAARAALRIGAGLVTVATPSSVNDVLETKLLEAMTMPMPETKARTLARAGLDRVVAFIQARTAIAIGPGLSTHPETVELVQSMMKHLDRPSVLDADALNAISQHAQLRTLTTQRALRGWVTVLTPHPLEAARLLG
;
A
#
# COMPACT_ATOMS: atom_id res chain seq x y z
N LEU A 1 -2.40 -23.93 -3.49
CA LEU A 1 -3.04 -23.87 -2.18
C LEU A 1 -4.40 -23.20 -2.35
N LEU A 2 -5.49 -23.92 -2.08
CA LEU A 2 -6.82 -23.31 -2.06
C LEU A 2 -7.02 -22.70 -0.68
N LEU A 3 -7.16 -21.37 -0.60
CA LEU A 3 -7.55 -20.68 0.63
C LEU A 3 -9.07 -20.83 0.77
N THR A 4 -9.51 -21.59 1.76
CA THR A 4 -10.91 -21.66 2.16
C THR A 4 -11.21 -20.60 3.23
N SER A 5 -12.50 -20.28 3.43
CA SER A 5 -12.92 -19.39 4.53
C SER A 5 -12.37 -19.85 5.88
N ASP A 6 -12.39 -21.15 6.15
CA ASP A 6 -11.94 -21.72 7.43
C ASP A 6 -10.42 -21.54 7.62
N SER A 7 -9.60 -21.75 6.59
CA SER A 7 -8.15 -21.53 6.66
C SER A 7 -7.80 -20.05 6.84
N ALA A 8 -8.59 -19.14 6.25
CA ALA A 8 -8.41 -17.71 6.44
C ALA A 8 -8.75 -17.28 7.88
N PHE A 9 -9.84 -17.80 8.46
CA PHE A 9 -10.21 -17.52 9.85
C PHE A 9 -9.17 -18.04 10.85
N GLN A 10 -8.61 -19.21 10.63
CA GLN A 10 -7.57 -19.79 11.50
C GLN A 10 -6.27 -18.98 11.51
N SER A 11 -6.03 -18.16 10.50
CA SER A 11 -4.84 -17.29 10.43
C SER A 11 -5.01 -15.93 11.12
N LEU A 12 -6.24 -15.59 11.57
CA LEU A 12 -6.49 -14.34 12.27
C LEU A 12 -6.07 -14.46 13.74
N PRO A 13 -5.39 -13.43 14.30
CA PRO A 13 -5.04 -13.43 15.71
C PRO A 13 -6.30 -13.36 16.59
N GLU A 14 -6.28 -14.08 17.70
CA GLU A 14 -7.33 -14.00 18.70
C GLU A 14 -7.43 -12.61 19.30
N ARG A 15 -8.65 -12.11 19.50
CA ARG A 15 -8.91 -10.82 20.13
C ARG A 15 -9.21 -11.03 21.61
N LEU A 16 -8.20 -10.83 22.45
CA LEU A 16 -8.36 -10.88 23.90
C LEU A 16 -9.15 -9.65 24.40
N PRO A 17 -9.93 -9.78 25.49
CA PRO A 17 -10.67 -8.64 26.07
C PRO A 17 -9.80 -7.45 26.46
N SER A 18 -8.51 -7.68 26.78
CA SER A 18 -7.53 -6.65 27.12
C SER A 18 -6.88 -5.99 25.91
N SER A 19 -7.19 -6.41 24.68
CA SER A 19 -6.60 -5.86 23.46
C SER A 19 -7.10 -4.45 23.18
N HIS A 20 -6.24 -3.62 22.60
CA HIS A 20 -6.55 -2.26 22.18
C HIS A 20 -6.10 -2.02 20.72
N LYS A 21 -6.48 -0.89 20.13
CA LYS A 21 -6.16 -0.59 18.73
C LYS A 21 -4.66 -0.73 18.38
N GLY A 22 -3.75 -0.41 19.30
CA GLY A 22 -2.31 -0.56 19.10
C GLY A 22 -1.83 -2.00 19.01
N THR A 23 -2.55 -2.96 19.64
CA THR A 23 -2.22 -4.39 19.61
C THR A 23 -2.29 -4.97 18.18
N PHE A 24 -3.21 -4.46 17.36
CA PHE A 24 -3.45 -4.94 16.00
C PHE A 24 -2.77 -4.10 14.93
N GLY A 25 -1.79 -3.29 15.33
CA GLY A 25 -0.93 -2.53 14.43
C GLY A 25 -1.61 -1.36 13.71
N HIS A 26 -0.81 -0.67 12.90
CA HIS A 26 -1.22 0.46 12.10
C HIS A 26 -0.86 0.22 10.63
N ALA A 27 -1.84 -0.10 9.82
CA ALA A 27 -1.65 -0.28 8.38
C ALA A 27 -1.57 1.07 7.67
N GLY A 28 -0.53 1.25 6.87
CA GLY A 28 -0.39 2.37 5.95
C GLY A 28 -0.76 1.94 4.53
N ILE A 29 -1.55 2.74 3.83
CA ILE A 29 -1.96 2.47 2.46
C ILE A 29 -1.53 3.65 1.61
N ILE A 30 -0.68 3.42 0.62
CA ILE A 30 -0.25 4.42 -0.36
C ILE A 30 -1.00 4.13 -1.64
N ALA A 31 -2.05 4.90 -1.91
CA ALA A 31 -3.05 4.56 -2.92
C ALA A 31 -3.85 5.78 -3.40
N GLY A 32 -4.54 5.60 -4.51
CA GLY A 32 -5.46 6.59 -5.06
C GLY A 32 -4.80 7.64 -5.94
N SER A 33 -5.60 8.15 -6.84
CA SER A 33 -5.35 9.31 -7.70
C SER A 33 -6.69 9.82 -8.22
N VAL A 34 -6.69 10.90 -8.99
CA VAL A 34 -7.92 11.39 -9.63
C VAL A 34 -8.61 10.27 -10.42
N GLY A 35 -9.91 10.09 -10.19
CA GLY A 35 -10.73 9.04 -10.82
C GLY A 35 -10.55 7.63 -10.20
N LYS A 36 -9.57 7.41 -9.31
CA LYS A 36 -9.24 6.10 -8.72
C LYS A 36 -9.31 6.07 -7.19
N THR A 37 -9.95 7.03 -6.55
CA THR A 37 -10.10 7.09 -5.08
C THR A 37 -10.85 5.88 -4.52
N GLY A 38 -11.72 5.25 -5.33
CA GLY A 38 -12.44 4.04 -4.92
C GLY A 38 -11.52 2.88 -4.57
N ALA A 39 -10.41 2.69 -5.30
CA ALA A 39 -9.44 1.64 -5.02
C ALA A 39 -8.78 1.84 -3.63
N ALA A 40 -8.38 3.08 -3.32
CA ALA A 40 -7.84 3.42 -2.00
C ALA A 40 -8.86 3.19 -0.88
N ALA A 41 -10.12 3.58 -1.09
CA ALA A 41 -11.19 3.37 -0.12
C ALA A 41 -11.46 1.87 0.13
N LEU A 42 -11.49 1.05 -0.92
CA LEU A 42 -11.68 -0.40 -0.80
C LEU A 42 -10.54 -1.05 -0.01
N ALA A 43 -9.29 -0.70 -0.31
CA ALA A 43 -8.13 -1.22 0.41
C ALA A 43 -8.17 -0.84 1.90
N ALA A 44 -8.52 0.41 2.23
CA ALA A 44 -8.65 0.87 3.60
C ALA A 44 -9.76 0.14 4.38
N ARG A 45 -10.93 -0.01 3.77
CA ARG A 45 -12.05 -0.73 4.38
C ARG A 45 -11.74 -2.21 4.55
N ALA A 46 -11.05 -2.84 3.61
CA ALA A 46 -10.61 -4.24 3.73
C ALA A 46 -9.64 -4.41 4.91
N ALA A 47 -8.64 -3.53 5.05
CA ALA A 47 -7.70 -3.56 6.17
C ALA A 47 -8.41 -3.42 7.54
N LEU A 48 -9.38 -2.52 7.65
CA LEU A 48 -10.19 -2.38 8.88
C LEU A 48 -11.02 -3.63 9.16
N ARG A 49 -11.68 -4.17 8.13
CA ARG A 49 -12.55 -5.36 8.27
C ARG A 49 -11.78 -6.61 8.66
N ILE A 50 -10.57 -6.80 8.17
CA ILE A 50 -9.72 -7.93 8.58
C ILE A 50 -9.14 -7.75 9.99
N GLY A 51 -9.25 -6.54 10.55
CA GLY A 51 -8.93 -6.30 11.95
C GLY A 51 -7.70 -5.45 12.22
N ALA A 52 -7.18 -4.69 11.27
CA ALA A 52 -6.15 -3.71 11.56
C ALA A 52 -6.63 -2.73 12.66
N GLY A 53 -5.77 -2.46 13.64
CA GLY A 53 -6.12 -1.57 14.75
C GLY A 53 -6.29 -0.12 14.33
N LEU A 54 -5.45 0.33 13.40
CA LEU A 54 -5.50 1.65 12.78
C LEU A 54 -5.19 1.52 11.29
N VAL A 55 -5.80 2.38 10.47
CA VAL A 55 -5.52 2.49 9.04
C VAL A 55 -5.35 3.96 8.68
N THR A 56 -4.32 4.29 7.91
CA THR A 56 -4.15 5.61 7.30
C THR A 56 -3.86 5.47 5.80
N VAL A 57 -4.53 6.26 4.99
CA VAL A 57 -4.33 6.32 3.54
C VAL A 57 -3.52 7.56 3.18
N ALA A 58 -2.35 7.36 2.58
CA ALA A 58 -1.56 8.42 1.94
C ALA A 58 -2.01 8.56 0.48
N THR A 59 -2.47 9.74 0.10
CA THR A 59 -3.11 10.00 -1.20
C THR A 59 -2.73 11.38 -1.73
N PRO A 60 -2.86 11.68 -3.03
CA PRO A 60 -2.67 13.04 -3.54
C PRO A 60 -3.56 14.06 -2.83
N SER A 61 -3.03 15.25 -2.54
CA SER A 61 -3.72 16.26 -1.72
C SER A 61 -5.09 16.64 -2.27
N SER A 62 -5.23 16.79 -3.59
CA SER A 62 -6.49 17.21 -4.20
C SER A 62 -7.62 16.16 -4.17
N VAL A 63 -7.32 14.91 -3.80
CA VAL A 63 -8.34 13.85 -3.67
C VAL A 63 -8.54 13.41 -2.22
N ASN A 64 -7.85 14.04 -1.28
CA ASN A 64 -7.93 13.73 0.15
C ASN A 64 -9.36 13.90 0.68
N ASP A 65 -10.00 15.05 0.44
CA ASP A 65 -11.34 15.36 0.93
C ASP A 65 -12.40 14.36 0.42
N VAL A 66 -12.20 13.87 -0.82
CA VAL A 66 -13.05 12.81 -1.39
C VAL A 66 -12.90 11.50 -0.61
N LEU A 67 -11.69 11.18 -0.14
CA LEU A 67 -11.46 9.99 0.67
C LEU A 67 -11.98 10.17 2.10
N GLU A 68 -11.85 11.33 2.70
CA GLU A 68 -12.39 11.62 4.02
C GLU A 68 -13.91 11.42 4.08
N THR A 69 -14.62 11.81 3.02
CA THR A 69 -16.07 11.57 2.95
C THR A 69 -16.45 10.09 2.77
N LYS A 70 -15.54 9.26 2.25
CA LYS A 70 -15.79 7.82 2.02
C LYS A 70 -15.32 6.92 3.16
N LEU A 71 -14.41 7.40 3.99
CA LEU A 71 -13.72 6.64 5.03
C LEU A 71 -14.05 7.25 6.40
N LEU A 72 -14.97 6.62 7.12
CA LEU A 72 -15.36 7.10 8.45
C LEU A 72 -14.36 6.69 9.54
N GLU A 73 -13.76 5.48 9.42
CA GLU A 73 -12.90 4.92 10.46
C GLU A 73 -11.41 4.98 10.11
N ALA A 74 -11.06 5.09 8.82
CA ALA A 74 -9.67 5.24 8.41
C ALA A 74 -9.27 6.71 8.33
N MET A 75 -8.07 7.00 8.76
CA MET A 75 -7.45 8.33 8.61
C MET A 75 -6.94 8.51 7.19
N THR A 76 -6.79 9.76 6.77
CA THR A 76 -6.15 10.12 5.51
C THR A 76 -4.92 11.01 5.76
N MET A 77 -3.99 11.03 4.82
CA MET A 77 -2.81 11.87 4.85
C MET A 77 -2.55 12.44 3.45
N PRO A 78 -2.82 13.74 3.23
CA PRO A 78 -2.56 14.38 1.94
C PRO A 78 -1.06 14.45 1.66
N MET A 79 -0.67 14.04 0.45
CA MET A 79 0.71 14.02 -0.03
C MET A 79 0.88 14.98 -1.21
N PRO A 80 2.11 15.48 -1.46
CA PRO A 80 2.43 16.25 -2.65
C PRO A 80 2.00 15.54 -3.92
N GLU A 81 1.45 16.30 -4.85
CA GLU A 81 0.89 15.77 -6.09
C GLU A 81 1.44 16.44 -7.35
N THR A 82 1.34 15.73 -8.46
CA THR A 82 1.63 16.23 -9.80
C THR A 82 0.45 17.06 -10.33
N LYS A 83 0.67 17.77 -11.44
CA LYS A 83 -0.43 18.44 -12.18
C LYS A 83 -1.53 17.47 -12.63
N ALA A 84 -1.19 16.18 -12.80
CA ALA A 84 -2.14 15.10 -13.14
C ALA A 84 -2.88 14.55 -11.91
N ARG A 85 -2.70 15.15 -10.72
CA ARG A 85 -3.35 14.75 -9.47
C ARG A 85 -3.04 13.30 -9.10
N THR A 86 -1.77 12.92 -9.26
CA THR A 86 -1.14 11.68 -8.82
C THR A 86 -0.02 12.00 -7.84
N LEU A 87 0.49 11.04 -7.09
CA LEU A 87 1.58 11.30 -6.15
C LEU A 87 2.83 11.80 -6.87
N ALA A 88 3.39 12.92 -6.41
CA ALA A 88 4.58 13.54 -6.97
C ALA A 88 5.87 12.98 -6.36
N ARG A 89 6.94 12.94 -7.14
CA ARG A 89 8.30 12.58 -6.70
C ARG A 89 8.78 13.44 -5.52
N ALA A 90 8.39 14.72 -5.48
CA ALA A 90 8.70 15.65 -4.39
C ALA A 90 8.14 15.23 -3.02
N GLY A 91 7.20 14.29 -2.99
CA GLY A 91 6.63 13.73 -1.75
C GLY A 91 7.47 12.66 -1.07
N LEU A 92 8.67 12.30 -1.59
CA LEU A 92 9.43 11.14 -1.12
C LEU A 92 9.68 11.16 0.40
N ASP A 93 10.19 12.27 0.95
CA ASP A 93 10.53 12.34 2.38
C ASP A 93 9.30 12.15 3.26
N ARG A 94 8.15 12.72 2.86
CA ARG A 94 6.89 12.53 3.56
C ARG A 94 6.39 11.08 3.47
N VAL A 95 6.56 10.44 2.33
CA VAL A 95 6.20 9.02 2.13
C VAL A 95 7.11 8.12 2.95
N VAL A 96 8.41 8.39 3.02
CA VAL A 96 9.36 7.65 3.86
C VAL A 96 8.99 7.78 5.33
N ALA A 97 8.75 8.99 5.82
CA ALA A 97 8.29 9.21 7.20
C ALA A 97 6.94 8.50 7.47
N PHE A 98 6.02 8.51 6.49
CA PHE A 98 4.77 7.77 6.56
C PHE A 98 5.01 6.26 6.72
N ILE A 99 5.89 5.66 5.91
CA ILE A 99 6.24 4.22 5.97
C ILE A 99 6.81 3.87 7.35
N GLN A 100 7.77 4.65 7.85
CA GLN A 100 8.46 4.39 9.11
C GLN A 100 7.52 4.43 10.32
N ALA A 101 6.45 5.21 10.27
CA ALA A 101 5.46 5.33 11.33
C ALA A 101 4.36 4.24 11.29
N ARG A 102 4.48 3.21 10.44
CA ARG A 102 3.47 2.15 10.25
C ARG A 102 4.06 0.77 10.53
N THR A 103 3.20 -0.18 10.86
CA THR A 103 3.60 -1.58 11.12
C THR A 103 3.57 -2.44 9.86
N ALA A 104 2.72 -2.11 8.90
CA ALA A 104 2.63 -2.75 7.59
C ALA A 104 2.18 -1.75 6.54
N ILE A 105 2.57 -1.97 5.28
CA ILE A 105 2.30 -1.04 4.17
C ILE A 105 1.65 -1.78 3.00
N ALA A 106 0.59 -1.20 2.42
CA ALA A 106 0.06 -1.58 1.12
C ALA A 106 0.32 -0.46 0.12
N ILE A 107 0.80 -0.79 -1.08
CA ILE A 107 1.17 0.18 -2.12
C ILE A 107 0.57 -0.27 -3.45
N GLY A 108 -0.05 0.67 -4.18
CA GLY A 108 -0.36 0.45 -5.59
C GLY A 108 -1.79 0.70 -6.04
N PRO A 109 -2.83 0.35 -5.27
CA PRO A 109 -4.19 0.49 -5.77
C PRO A 109 -4.52 1.90 -6.23
N GLY A 110 -4.68 2.09 -7.55
CA GLY A 110 -5.07 3.36 -8.15
C GLY A 110 -4.02 4.49 -8.09
N LEU A 111 -2.73 4.18 -7.98
CA LEU A 111 -1.65 5.20 -7.95
C LEU A 111 -1.45 5.92 -9.28
N SER A 112 -1.77 5.29 -10.39
CA SER A 112 -1.40 5.73 -11.73
C SER A 112 0.04 5.31 -12.14
N THR A 113 0.25 5.26 -13.45
CA THR A 113 1.56 5.04 -14.08
C THR A 113 2.21 6.34 -14.57
N HIS A 114 1.82 7.48 -13.99
CA HIS A 114 2.47 8.76 -14.28
C HIS A 114 3.97 8.68 -13.96
N PRO A 115 4.88 9.19 -14.80
CA PRO A 115 6.33 9.03 -14.63
C PRO A 115 6.84 9.40 -13.24
N GLU A 116 6.47 10.57 -12.70
CA GLU A 116 6.87 10.97 -11.34
C GLU A 116 6.36 10.02 -10.25
N THR A 117 5.15 9.44 -10.43
CA THR A 117 4.59 8.48 -9.48
C THR A 117 5.38 7.16 -9.54
N VAL A 118 5.76 6.71 -10.74
CA VAL A 118 6.63 5.55 -10.92
C VAL A 118 7.98 5.77 -10.26
N GLU A 119 8.62 6.93 -10.47
CA GLU A 119 9.87 7.29 -9.81
C GLU A 119 9.74 7.35 -8.29
N LEU A 120 8.61 7.86 -7.77
CA LEU A 120 8.31 7.85 -6.34
C LEU A 120 8.24 6.41 -5.81
N VAL A 121 7.49 5.51 -6.48
CA VAL A 121 7.40 4.10 -6.11
C VAL A 121 8.78 3.46 -6.09
N GLN A 122 9.59 3.68 -7.11
CA GLN A 122 10.96 3.17 -7.20
C GLN A 122 11.84 3.63 -6.03
N SER A 123 11.70 4.92 -5.68
CA SER A 123 12.50 5.52 -4.62
C SER A 123 12.07 5.03 -3.25
N MET A 124 10.77 4.95 -2.97
CA MET A 124 10.26 4.50 -1.67
C MET A 124 10.57 3.03 -1.40
N MET A 125 10.67 2.18 -2.44
CA MET A 125 11.04 0.76 -2.28
C MET A 125 12.40 0.56 -1.58
N LYS A 126 13.33 1.49 -1.71
CA LYS A 126 14.63 1.46 -1.04
C LYS A 126 14.51 1.67 0.48
N HIS A 127 13.45 2.31 0.92
CA HIS A 127 13.16 2.67 2.31
C HIS A 127 12.03 1.82 2.93
N LEU A 128 11.54 0.83 2.18
CA LEU A 128 10.43 -0.01 2.61
C LEU A 128 10.94 -1.13 3.54
N ASP A 129 11.08 -0.84 4.82
CA ASP A 129 11.59 -1.72 5.89
C ASP A 129 10.44 -2.26 6.78
N ARG A 130 9.31 -2.60 6.18
CA ARG A 130 8.10 -3.13 6.83
C ARG A 130 7.50 -4.27 6.01
N PRO A 131 6.73 -5.19 6.62
CA PRO A 131 5.89 -6.11 5.87
C PRO A 131 5.02 -5.35 4.89
N SER A 132 4.92 -5.82 3.65
CA SER A 132 4.28 -5.03 2.59
C SER A 132 3.48 -5.85 1.62
N VAL A 133 2.41 -5.25 1.11
CA VAL A 133 1.63 -5.73 -0.03
C VAL A 133 1.84 -4.77 -1.19
N LEU A 134 2.22 -5.30 -2.37
CA LEU A 134 2.38 -4.54 -3.60
C LEU A 134 1.36 -5.03 -4.62
N ASP A 135 0.53 -4.11 -5.12
CA ASP A 135 -0.59 -4.40 -6.00
C ASP A 135 -0.67 -3.42 -7.17
N ALA A 136 -1.35 -3.79 -8.21
CA ALA A 136 -1.75 -2.91 -9.31
C ALA A 136 -0.61 -2.02 -9.86
N ASP A 137 -0.75 -0.69 -9.77
CA ASP A 137 0.21 0.26 -10.35
C ASP A 137 1.61 0.19 -9.69
N ALA A 138 1.74 -0.31 -8.46
CA ALA A 138 3.05 -0.62 -7.87
C ALA A 138 3.71 -1.80 -8.58
N LEU A 139 2.96 -2.85 -8.94
CA LEU A 139 3.47 -3.97 -9.72
C LEU A 139 3.89 -3.53 -11.12
N ASN A 140 3.10 -2.67 -11.75
CA ASN A 140 3.45 -2.06 -13.04
C ASN A 140 4.76 -1.26 -12.96
N ALA A 141 4.97 -0.47 -11.90
CA ALA A 141 6.22 0.27 -11.69
C ALA A 141 7.44 -0.65 -11.49
N ILE A 142 7.26 -1.77 -10.78
CA ILE A 142 8.32 -2.75 -10.53
C ILE A 142 8.66 -3.53 -11.80
N SER A 143 7.68 -3.92 -12.61
CA SER A 143 7.91 -4.70 -13.83
C SER A 143 8.77 -3.96 -14.86
N GLN A 144 8.72 -2.63 -14.88
CA GLN A 144 9.50 -1.80 -15.81
C GLN A 144 10.99 -1.67 -15.44
N HIS A 145 11.40 -2.11 -14.23
CA HIS A 145 12.74 -1.89 -13.71
C HIS A 145 13.31 -3.14 -13.03
N ALA A 146 14.30 -3.76 -13.68
CA ALA A 146 14.97 -4.96 -13.16
C ALA A 146 15.54 -4.79 -11.75
N GLN A 147 16.04 -3.58 -11.42
CA GLN A 147 16.57 -3.27 -10.09
C GLN A 147 15.51 -3.37 -8.98
N LEU A 148 14.25 -3.07 -9.26
CA LEU A 148 13.17 -3.18 -8.26
C LEU A 148 12.77 -4.64 -8.01
N ARG A 149 12.87 -5.48 -9.02
CA ARG A 149 12.72 -6.94 -8.83
C ARG A 149 13.79 -7.48 -7.88
N THR A 150 15.03 -7.02 -8.05
CA THR A 150 16.13 -7.36 -7.13
C THR A 150 15.88 -6.85 -5.71
N LEU A 151 15.34 -5.64 -5.55
CA LEU A 151 15.00 -5.09 -4.24
C LEU A 151 13.95 -5.92 -3.50
N THR A 152 12.94 -6.48 -4.19
CA THR A 152 11.96 -7.35 -3.53
C THR A 152 12.61 -8.63 -2.99
N THR A 153 13.55 -9.22 -3.73
CA THR A 153 14.33 -10.37 -3.26
C THR A 153 15.22 -9.99 -2.07
N GLN A 154 15.91 -8.85 -2.14
CA GLN A 154 16.77 -8.39 -1.04
C GLN A 154 15.98 -8.10 0.24
N ARG A 155 14.73 -7.65 0.14
CA ARG A 155 13.83 -7.46 1.29
C ARG A 155 13.56 -8.79 2.00
N ALA A 156 13.29 -9.86 1.25
CA ALA A 156 13.09 -11.19 1.82
C ALA A 156 14.34 -11.69 2.58
N LEU A 157 15.54 -11.45 2.04
CA LEU A 157 16.80 -11.78 2.71
C LEU A 157 17.01 -10.99 4.02
N ARG A 158 16.40 -9.82 4.15
CA ARG A 158 16.39 -8.99 5.37
C ARG A 158 15.26 -9.34 6.33
N GLY A 159 14.47 -10.38 6.04
CA GLY A 159 13.34 -10.80 6.86
C GLY A 159 12.04 -10.01 6.65
N TRP A 160 11.98 -9.12 5.65
CA TRP A 160 10.77 -8.37 5.35
C TRP A 160 9.87 -9.11 4.38
N VAL A 161 8.72 -9.55 4.83
CA VAL A 161 7.69 -10.18 3.99
C VAL A 161 7.17 -9.19 2.96
N THR A 162 7.13 -9.61 1.70
CA THR A 162 6.50 -8.87 0.60
C THR A 162 5.50 -9.78 -0.10
N VAL A 163 4.23 -9.39 -0.10
CA VAL A 163 3.16 -10.07 -0.83
C VAL A 163 2.91 -9.31 -2.12
N LEU A 164 2.90 -10.02 -3.23
CA LEU A 164 2.52 -9.49 -4.55
C LEU A 164 1.16 -10.07 -4.92
N THR A 165 0.26 -9.25 -5.43
CA THR A 165 -1.12 -9.64 -5.79
C THR A 165 -1.41 -9.45 -7.29
N PRO A 166 -0.58 -9.98 -8.21
CA PRO A 166 -0.72 -9.73 -9.63
C PRO A 166 -1.92 -10.47 -10.21
N HIS A 167 -2.73 -9.79 -11.02
CA HIS A 167 -3.59 -10.49 -11.98
C HIS A 167 -2.75 -11.09 -13.13
N PRO A 168 -3.29 -11.98 -14.01
CA PRO A 168 -2.48 -12.72 -15.00
C PRO A 168 -1.59 -11.82 -15.89
N LEU A 169 -2.08 -10.65 -16.31
CA LEU A 169 -1.29 -9.75 -17.15
C LEU A 169 -0.16 -9.05 -16.37
N GLU A 170 -0.39 -8.67 -15.12
CA GLU A 170 0.65 -8.12 -14.25
C GLU A 170 1.72 -9.17 -13.94
N ALA A 171 1.31 -10.41 -13.67
CA ALA A 171 2.23 -11.53 -13.49
C ALA A 171 3.10 -11.75 -14.72
N ALA A 172 2.51 -11.74 -15.91
CA ALA A 172 3.26 -11.85 -17.16
C ALA A 172 4.31 -10.74 -17.32
N ARG A 173 3.95 -9.48 -17.00
CA ARG A 173 4.90 -8.34 -17.05
C ARG A 173 6.03 -8.46 -16.02
N LEU A 174 5.75 -9.05 -14.86
CA LEU A 174 6.76 -9.25 -13.82
C LEU A 174 7.76 -10.36 -14.18
N LEU A 175 7.32 -11.35 -14.94
CA LEU A 175 8.14 -12.51 -15.34
C LEU A 175 8.99 -12.20 -16.60
N GLY A 176 8.56 -11.30 -17.45
CA GLY A 176 9.24 -10.88 -18.70
C GLY A 176 8.67 -11.57 -19.89
#